data_ba39bbd80e5c0c6d6129b67b0e9c8183
#
_entry.id   ba39bbd80e5c0c6d6129b67b0e9c8183
#
_cell.length_a   1.000
_cell.length_b   1.000
_cell.length_c   1.000
_cell.angle_alpha   90.00
_cell.angle_beta   90.00
_cell.angle_gamma   90.00
#
_symmetry.space_group_name_H-M   'P 1'
#
loop_
_entity.id
_entity.type
_entity.pdbx_description
1 polymer ?
#
loop_
_entity_poly.entity_id
_entity_poly.type
_entity_poly.pdbx_seq_one_letter_code
_entity_poly.pdbx_strand_id
1 'polypeptide(L)'
;TEISEGVAKVVEKKEPKYWLHWLVFGLGLIALTDSVMEEWLMFDSYNSGKGIVTNAFANAILAIFGPFLLWIGGALVLSRLGSRGPELMQFLLGRTPLLKDVKRGLSGSGSAEGVGRLALIIVLTLSIVTMAAVQGHTGTIVDENATDQAVGGDLHVEFAEPMTESQAVAAVQAAWNQGSGDSSAEISAATILQYYATLTNDEFNGVQVWVVTDEAFELLHWTAQALPGTDLDASKARLMREGTFSHGSNAGWQLEVSKGNSYRFELVTNPFTGASTNKTLEDIGRHLWVPGMSGPDAENVIFIGEATARAWAGSMFPTDETMTSKTWFFDFGEKAYANDGQHLRDLSVQLSTEGSVTSAQDWSSAHRDVEKNGGIIYGTPGLLSLQFVIAAMAAIASSFVFLSLVLSQRRKELSILQAIGASPSQVMRVVLFEILSITVVSMALGGLLGIGISY
;
A
#
# COMPACT_ATOMS: atom_id res chain seq x y z
N THR A 1 -27.39 31.00 61.35
CA THR A 1 -28.39 30.00 60.90
C THR A 1 -28.37 29.76 59.41
N GLU A 2 -27.24 29.90 58.70
CA GLU A 2 -27.14 29.64 57.26
C GLU A 2 -25.97 28.71 56.88
N ILE A 3 -25.55 27.83 57.81
CA ILE A 3 -24.44 26.90 57.54
C ILE A 3 -24.93 25.49 57.18
N SER A 4 -26.23 25.26 57.12
CA SER A 4 -26.79 23.91 56.88
C SER A 4 -27.18 23.60 55.43
N GLU A 5 -27.02 24.52 54.49
CA GLU A 5 -27.32 24.27 53.07
C GLU A 5 -26.09 24.00 52.19
N GLY A 6 -24.92 23.91 52.79
CA GLY A 6 -23.68 23.56 52.08
C GLY A 6 -23.41 22.08 52.00
N VAL A 7 -24.36 21.21 52.09
CA VAL A 7 -24.18 19.81 51.67
C VAL A 7 -24.06 19.82 50.15
N ALA A 8 -22.82 19.85 49.71
CA ALA A 8 -22.50 19.62 48.30
C ALA A 8 -23.32 18.42 47.84
N LYS A 9 -24.31 18.67 46.99
CA LYS A 9 -24.95 17.64 46.20
C LYS A 9 -23.80 16.93 45.50
N VAL A 10 -23.39 15.77 46.01
CA VAL A 10 -22.53 14.88 45.31
C VAL A 10 -23.36 14.46 44.10
N VAL A 11 -23.21 15.19 43.01
CA VAL A 11 -23.74 14.78 41.73
C VAL A 11 -23.02 13.52 41.44
N GLU A 12 -23.69 12.38 41.65
CA GLU A 12 -23.22 11.06 41.24
C GLU A 12 -22.90 11.18 39.75
N LYS A 13 -21.59 11.30 39.43
CA LYS A 13 -21.11 11.47 38.08
C LYS A 13 -21.43 10.18 37.37
N LYS A 14 -22.49 10.17 36.57
CA LYS A 14 -22.94 9.02 35.82
C LYS A 14 -21.76 8.50 35.01
N GLU A 15 -21.30 7.30 35.29
CA GLU A 15 -20.17 6.70 34.61
C GLU A 15 -20.40 6.76 33.10
N PRO A 16 -19.46 7.29 32.31
CA PRO A 16 -19.63 7.41 30.87
C PRO A 16 -19.84 6.02 30.28
N LYS A 17 -20.84 5.88 29.43
CA LYS A 17 -21.18 4.63 28.76
C LYS A 17 -20.09 4.26 27.74
N TYR A 18 -19.15 3.48 28.15
CA TYR A 18 -17.98 3.12 27.36
C TYR A 18 -18.24 2.10 26.23
N TRP A 19 -19.44 1.51 26.21
CA TRP A 19 -19.81 0.57 25.14
C TRP A 19 -19.78 1.20 23.74
N LEU A 20 -20.08 2.52 23.64
CA LEU A 20 -20.05 3.24 22.37
C LEU A 20 -18.64 3.32 21.79
N HIS A 21 -17.60 3.49 22.61
CA HIS A 21 -16.20 3.51 22.16
C HIS A 21 -15.79 2.14 21.58
N TRP A 22 -16.19 1.05 22.25
CA TRP A 22 -15.93 -0.29 21.76
C TRP A 22 -16.74 -0.62 20.50
N LEU A 23 -17.95 -0.08 20.36
CA LEU A 23 -18.77 -0.25 19.17
C LEU A 23 -18.12 0.43 17.97
N VAL A 24 -17.70 1.70 18.11
CA VAL A 24 -17.02 2.45 17.05
C VAL A 24 -15.71 1.76 16.64
N PHE A 25 -14.93 1.32 17.61
CA PHE A 25 -13.69 0.57 17.37
C PHE A 25 -13.95 -0.78 16.69
N GLY A 26 -14.96 -1.50 17.13
CA GLY A 26 -15.37 -2.79 16.56
C GLY A 26 -15.82 -2.67 15.10
N LEU A 27 -16.58 -1.62 14.77
CA LEU A 27 -16.95 -1.34 13.36
C LEU A 27 -15.72 -1.01 12.50
N GLY A 28 -14.77 -0.24 13.04
CA GLY A 28 -13.50 0.03 12.35
C GLY A 28 -12.66 -1.23 12.15
N LEU A 29 -12.62 -2.14 13.14
CA LEU A 29 -11.92 -3.42 12.99
C LEU A 29 -12.61 -4.33 11.96
N ILE A 30 -13.95 -4.36 11.90
CA ILE A 30 -14.68 -5.11 10.88
C ILE A 30 -14.32 -4.58 9.50
N ALA A 31 -14.30 -3.27 9.31
CA ALA A 31 -13.92 -2.67 8.04
C ALA A 31 -12.48 -3.00 7.63
N LEU A 32 -11.53 -2.92 8.57
CA LEU A 32 -10.14 -3.30 8.33
C LEU A 32 -9.99 -4.78 7.97
N THR A 33 -10.65 -5.67 8.75
CA THR A 33 -10.56 -7.11 8.48
C THR A 33 -11.23 -7.48 7.17
N ASP A 34 -12.31 -6.81 6.78
CA ASP A 34 -12.98 -7.01 5.50
C ASP A 34 -12.07 -6.61 4.34
N SER A 35 -11.44 -5.42 4.42
CA SER A 35 -10.45 -4.95 3.43
C SER A 35 -9.24 -5.87 3.31
N VAL A 36 -8.65 -6.31 4.43
CA VAL A 36 -7.52 -7.25 4.44
C VAL A 36 -7.93 -8.61 3.88
N MET A 37 -9.12 -9.10 4.20
CA MET A 37 -9.62 -10.36 3.63
C MET A 37 -9.93 -10.25 2.15
N GLU A 38 -10.45 -9.12 1.68
CA GLU A 38 -10.64 -8.85 0.25
C GLU A 38 -9.30 -8.88 -0.50
N GLU A 39 -8.28 -8.23 0.03
CA GLU A 39 -6.93 -8.24 -0.52
C GLU A 39 -6.30 -9.64 -0.49
N TRP A 40 -6.41 -10.35 0.61
CA TRP A 40 -5.86 -11.70 0.79
C TRP A 40 -6.63 -12.78 0.00
N LEU A 41 -7.93 -12.66 -0.12
CA LEU A 41 -8.78 -13.55 -0.93
C LEU A 41 -8.79 -13.14 -2.41
N MET A 42 -8.03 -12.10 -2.75
CA MET A 42 -7.78 -11.67 -4.10
C MET A 42 -9.06 -11.40 -4.90
N PHE A 43 -9.71 -10.30 -4.59
CA PHE A 43 -10.72 -9.69 -5.45
C PHE A 43 -11.92 -10.57 -5.82
N ASP A 44 -11.99 -11.75 -5.25
CA ASP A 44 -13.07 -12.71 -5.48
C ASP A 44 -14.29 -12.45 -4.59
N SER A 45 -14.15 -11.56 -3.60
CA SER A 45 -15.21 -11.30 -2.62
C SER A 45 -16.37 -10.53 -3.22
N TYR A 46 -16.12 -9.64 -4.17
CA TYR A 46 -17.18 -8.86 -4.82
C TYR A 46 -18.15 -9.76 -5.61
N ASN A 47 -17.65 -10.84 -6.23
CA ASN A 47 -18.46 -11.81 -6.97
C ASN A 47 -18.81 -13.05 -6.14
N SER A 48 -18.03 -13.41 -5.14
CA SER A 48 -18.20 -14.66 -4.39
C SER A 48 -18.98 -14.51 -3.08
N GLY A 49 -19.24 -13.28 -2.61
CA GLY A 49 -19.93 -13.02 -1.33
C GLY A 49 -19.18 -13.56 -0.10
N LYS A 50 -17.87 -13.75 -0.19
CA LYS A 50 -17.02 -14.33 0.87
C LYS A 50 -16.52 -13.33 1.89
N GLY A 51 -16.73 -12.02 1.69
CA GLY A 51 -16.41 -10.99 2.67
C GLY A 51 -17.25 -11.11 3.95
N ILE A 52 -16.80 -10.50 5.04
CA ILE A 52 -17.57 -10.44 6.30
C ILE A 52 -18.86 -9.65 6.08
N VAL A 53 -18.79 -8.60 5.24
CA VAL A 53 -19.91 -7.74 4.89
C VAL A 53 -20.36 -8.03 3.45
N THR A 54 -21.33 -8.91 3.32
CA THR A 54 -21.86 -9.35 2.01
C THR A 54 -22.76 -8.33 1.31
N ASN A 55 -23.20 -7.28 2.01
CA ASN A 55 -24.03 -6.24 1.43
C ASN A 55 -23.15 -5.15 0.78
N ALA A 56 -23.21 -5.01 -0.54
CA ALA A 56 -22.40 -4.05 -1.30
C ALA A 56 -22.53 -2.59 -0.83
N PHE A 57 -23.73 -2.15 -0.42
CA PHE A 57 -23.93 -0.80 0.09
C PHE A 57 -23.30 -0.59 1.47
N ALA A 58 -23.46 -1.57 2.38
CA ALA A 58 -22.83 -1.54 3.69
C ALA A 58 -21.30 -1.61 3.59
N ASN A 59 -20.77 -2.42 2.67
CA ASN A 59 -19.34 -2.53 2.39
C ASN A 59 -18.78 -1.20 1.86
N ALA A 60 -19.43 -0.56 0.90
CA ALA A 60 -19.02 0.76 0.40
C ALA A 60 -18.99 1.84 1.51
N ILE A 61 -19.96 1.85 2.41
CA ILE A 61 -19.96 2.76 3.57
C ILE A 61 -18.79 2.45 4.51
N LEU A 62 -18.55 1.18 4.81
CA LEU A 62 -17.44 0.78 5.68
C LEU A 62 -16.08 1.04 5.04
N ALA A 63 -15.93 0.88 3.73
CA ALA A 63 -14.69 1.21 3.02
C ALA A 63 -14.34 2.70 3.15
N ILE A 64 -15.35 3.61 3.07
CA ILE A 64 -15.13 5.05 3.20
C ILE A 64 -14.90 5.47 4.65
N PHE A 65 -15.76 5.01 5.57
CA PHE A 65 -15.76 5.47 6.96
C PHE A 65 -14.94 4.57 7.91
N GLY A 66 -14.61 3.35 7.49
CA GLY A 66 -13.89 2.38 8.30
C GLY A 66 -12.58 2.88 8.88
N PRO A 67 -11.68 3.49 8.09
CA PRO A 67 -10.44 4.06 8.59
C PRO A 67 -10.67 5.13 9.67
N PHE A 68 -11.67 5.98 9.51
CA PHE A 68 -12.02 7.00 10.51
C PHE A 68 -12.61 6.38 11.78
N LEU A 69 -13.45 5.36 11.65
CA LEU A 69 -14.02 4.63 12.78
C LEU A 69 -12.93 3.88 13.54
N LEU A 70 -11.99 3.26 12.84
CA LEU A 70 -10.83 2.59 13.43
C LEU A 70 -9.94 3.59 14.16
N TRP A 71 -9.65 4.72 13.54
CA TRP A 71 -8.80 5.76 14.13
C TRP A 71 -9.41 6.36 15.39
N ILE A 72 -10.63 6.90 15.30
CA ILE A 72 -11.29 7.56 16.43
C ILE A 72 -11.64 6.53 17.52
N GLY A 73 -12.23 5.39 17.13
CA GLY A 73 -12.57 4.31 18.05
C GLY A 73 -11.35 3.72 18.73
N GLY A 74 -10.28 3.47 17.96
CA GLY A 74 -8.99 3.00 18.44
C GLY A 74 -8.37 3.98 19.44
N ALA A 75 -8.33 5.26 19.10
CA ALA A 75 -7.81 6.28 20.01
C ALA A 75 -8.60 6.36 21.33
N LEU A 76 -9.93 6.29 21.26
CA LEU A 76 -10.80 6.29 22.44
C LEU A 76 -10.62 5.06 23.33
N VAL A 77 -10.42 3.88 22.75
CA VAL A 77 -10.19 2.64 23.50
C VAL A 77 -8.77 2.59 24.02
N LEU A 78 -7.77 2.87 23.17
CA LEU A 78 -6.35 2.77 23.54
C LEU A 78 -5.90 3.85 24.50
N SER A 79 -6.52 5.03 24.49
CA SER A 79 -6.24 6.09 25.46
C SER A 79 -6.48 5.65 26.92
N ARG A 80 -7.40 4.72 27.14
CA ARG A 80 -7.63 4.14 28.47
C ARG A 80 -6.53 3.19 28.88
N LEU A 81 -6.03 2.42 27.93
CA LEU A 81 -4.86 1.60 28.19
C LEU A 81 -3.64 2.48 28.45
N GLY A 82 -3.49 3.56 27.69
CA GLY A 82 -2.50 4.61 27.91
C GLY A 82 -2.62 5.27 29.30
N SER A 83 -3.84 5.56 29.76
CA SER A 83 -4.06 6.12 31.09
C SER A 83 -3.66 5.17 32.24
N ARG A 84 -3.63 3.87 31.99
CA ARG A 84 -3.09 2.84 32.89
C ARG A 84 -1.58 2.62 32.69
N GLY A 85 -0.91 3.48 31.94
CA GLY A 85 0.53 3.43 31.69
C GLY A 85 1.37 3.25 32.97
N PRO A 86 1.13 4.00 34.07
CA PRO A 86 1.84 3.83 35.30
C PRO A 86 1.69 2.43 35.92
N GLU A 87 0.51 1.80 35.83
CA GLU A 87 0.26 0.44 36.31
C GLU A 87 1.00 -0.60 35.46
N LEU A 88 0.94 -0.43 34.13
CA LEU A 88 1.65 -1.26 33.17
C LEU A 88 3.16 -1.18 33.35
N MET A 89 3.71 0.01 33.49
CA MET A 89 5.14 0.22 33.73
C MET A 89 5.60 -0.32 35.10
N GLN A 90 4.74 -0.23 36.13
CA GLN A 90 5.01 -0.88 37.40
C GLN A 90 5.03 -2.40 37.29
N PHE A 91 4.14 -2.98 36.48
CA PHE A 91 4.14 -4.42 36.22
C PHE A 91 5.43 -4.86 35.49
N LEU A 92 5.85 -4.13 34.48
CA LEU A 92 7.07 -4.42 33.72
C LEU A 92 8.36 -4.19 34.52
N LEU A 93 8.42 -3.09 35.28
CA LEU A 93 9.60 -2.65 36.00
C LEU A 93 9.56 -2.96 37.50
N GLY A 94 8.51 -3.61 37.99
CA GLY A 94 8.11 -3.74 39.39
C GLY A 94 9.10 -4.41 40.36
N ARG A 95 10.26 -4.87 39.86
CA ARG A 95 11.36 -5.41 40.69
C ARG A 95 12.49 -4.43 40.96
N THR A 96 12.41 -3.21 40.44
CA THR A 96 13.46 -2.21 40.65
C THR A 96 13.22 -1.41 41.93
N PRO A 97 14.27 -1.21 42.77
CA PRO A 97 14.15 -0.50 44.07
C PRO A 97 13.76 0.99 43.92
N LEU A 98 13.97 1.59 42.74
CA LEU A 98 13.59 2.96 42.41
C LEU A 98 12.08 3.22 42.43
N LEU A 99 11.28 2.18 42.29
CA LEU A 99 9.80 2.27 42.12
C LEU A 99 9.03 2.11 43.44
N LYS A 100 9.68 1.82 44.57
CA LYS A 100 9.00 1.65 45.86
C LYS A 100 8.29 2.93 46.31
N ASP A 101 8.94 4.09 46.10
CA ASP A 101 8.38 5.40 46.47
C ASP A 101 7.26 5.81 45.52
N VAL A 102 7.39 5.48 44.21
CA VAL A 102 6.38 5.73 43.19
C VAL A 102 5.12 4.91 43.44
N LYS A 103 5.25 3.64 43.83
CA LYS A 103 4.11 2.77 44.12
C LYS A 103 3.28 3.27 45.32
N ARG A 104 3.93 3.90 46.32
CA ARG A 104 3.22 4.51 47.44
C ARG A 104 2.48 5.80 47.06
N GLY A 105 3.04 6.59 46.14
CA GLY A 105 2.47 7.86 45.69
C GLY A 105 1.28 7.68 44.77
N LEU A 106 1.31 6.67 43.87
CA LEU A 106 0.26 6.43 42.88
C LEU A 106 -1.01 5.76 43.42
N SER A 107 -0.91 5.05 44.56
CA SER A 107 -2.08 4.37 45.15
C SER A 107 -3.13 5.30 45.78
N GLY A 108 -2.92 6.62 45.73
CA GLY A 108 -3.83 7.64 46.30
C GLY A 108 -4.37 8.67 45.35
N SER A 109 -4.05 8.63 44.05
CA SER A 109 -4.41 9.73 43.17
C SER A 109 -5.71 9.48 42.41
N GLY A 110 -6.74 10.22 42.80
CA GLY A 110 -8.11 10.11 42.28
C GLY A 110 -8.45 10.86 40.98
N SER A 111 -7.51 11.23 40.10
CA SER A 111 -7.84 12.01 38.88
C SER A 111 -7.62 11.25 37.57
N ALA A 112 -8.26 10.06 37.46
CA ALA A 112 -8.20 9.23 36.24
C ALA A 112 -8.71 9.94 34.97
N GLU A 113 -9.58 10.94 35.09
CA GLU A 113 -10.19 11.64 33.95
C GLU A 113 -9.19 12.59 33.23
N GLY A 114 -8.38 13.32 33.97
CA GLY A 114 -7.36 14.21 33.38
C GLY A 114 -6.27 13.44 32.66
N VAL A 115 -5.84 12.32 33.23
CA VAL A 115 -4.83 11.41 32.70
C VAL A 115 -5.33 10.75 31.40
N GLY A 116 -6.60 10.33 31.35
CA GLY A 116 -7.20 9.75 30.14
C GLY A 116 -7.24 10.71 28.96
N ARG A 117 -7.46 12.01 29.19
CA ARG A 117 -7.43 13.04 28.14
C ARG A 117 -6.01 13.25 27.59
N LEU A 118 -4.99 13.25 28.46
CA LEU A 118 -3.61 13.35 28.02
C LEU A 118 -3.23 12.15 27.13
N ALA A 119 -3.54 10.94 27.58
CA ALA A 119 -3.30 9.73 26.80
C ALA A 119 -4.02 9.77 25.44
N LEU A 120 -5.27 10.25 25.39
CA LEU A 120 -6.03 10.40 24.16
C LEU A 120 -5.37 11.35 23.17
N ILE A 121 -4.91 12.53 23.63
CA ILE A 121 -4.23 13.49 22.78
C ILE A 121 -2.93 12.89 22.23
N ILE A 122 -2.13 12.23 23.06
CA ILE A 122 -0.86 11.62 22.63
C ILE A 122 -1.13 10.49 21.61
N VAL A 123 -2.12 9.61 21.84
CA VAL A 123 -2.46 8.52 20.92
C VAL A 123 -2.93 9.08 19.59
N LEU A 124 -3.84 10.08 19.59
CA LEU A 124 -4.33 10.70 18.36
C LEU A 124 -3.23 11.40 17.57
N THR A 125 -2.44 12.24 18.23
CA THR A 125 -1.38 13.00 17.54
C THR A 125 -0.29 12.09 16.99
N LEU A 126 0.11 11.07 17.76
CA LEU A 126 1.13 10.16 17.28
C LEU A 126 0.62 9.22 16.19
N SER A 127 -0.64 8.81 16.25
CA SER A 127 -1.23 8.02 15.15
C SER A 127 -1.24 8.80 13.84
N ILE A 128 -1.57 10.10 13.85
CA ILE A 128 -1.47 10.96 12.66
C ILE A 128 -0.03 11.07 12.17
N VAL A 129 0.92 11.30 13.07
CA VAL A 129 2.34 11.42 12.73
C VAL A 129 2.86 10.12 12.11
N THR A 130 2.52 8.98 12.70
CA THR A 130 2.90 7.66 12.17
C THR A 130 2.25 7.39 10.81
N MET A 131 0.96 7.67 10.68
CA MET A 131 0.24 7.54 9.41
C MET A 131 0.89 8.40 8.32
N ALA A 132 1.21 9.67 8.61
CA ALA A 132 1.88 10.55 7.65
C ALA A 132 3.28 10.05 7.26
N ALA A 133 4.03 9.48 8.21
CA ALA A 133 5.34 8.88 7.92
C ALA A 133 5.23 7.63 7.04
N VAL A 134 4.25 6.76 7.31
CA VAL A 134 3.99 5.56 6.48
C VAL A 134 3.52 5.98 5.08
N GLN A 135 2.58 6.92 4.98
CA GLN A 135 2.12 7.43 3.69
C GLN A 135 3.25 8.08 2.88
N GLY A 136 4.18 8.80 3.53
CA GLY A 136 5.34 9.37 2.85
C GLY A 136 6.25 8.30 2.24
N HIS A 137 6.46 7.20 2.94
CA HIS A 137 7.23 6.06 2.41
C HIS A 137 6.44 5.29 1.35
N THR A 138 5.17 5.02 1.61
CA THR A 138 4.29 4.34 0.66
C THR A 138 4.11 5.15 -0.63
N GLY A 139 4.06 6.49 -0.52
CA GLY A 139 3.99 7.38 -1.68
C GLY A 139 5.12 7.16 -2.68
N THR A 140 6.36 7.03 -2.20
CA THR A 140 7.51 6.72 -3.07
C THR A 140 7.34 5.38 -3.79
N ILE A 141 6.90 4.33 -3.06
CA ILE A 141 6.66 3.01 -3.66
C ILE A 141 5.51 3.06 -4.67
N VAL A 142 4.46 3.82 -4.39
CA VAL A 142 3.33 3.99 -5.33
C VAL A 142 3.76 4.73 -6.59
N ASP A 143 4.60 5.77 -6.46
CA ASP A 143 5.13 6.52 -7.60
C ASP A 143 6.06 5.63 -8.45
N GLU A 144 6.92 4.82 -7.84
CA GLU A 144 7.74 3.82 -8.52
C GLU A 144 6.86 2.79 -9.23
N ASN A 145 5.90 2.18 -8.54
CA ASN A 145 4.97 1.21 -9.12
C ASN A 145 4.14 1.79 -10.28
N ALA A 146 3.71 3.04 -10.16
CA ALA A 146 2.98 3.72 -11.24
C ALA A 146 3.87 3.96 -12.46
N THR A 147 5.16 4.24 -12.24
CA THR A 147 6.16 4.38 -13.30
C THR A 147 6.43 3.04 -13.98
N ASP A 148 6.64 1.98 -13.19
CA ASP A 148 6.85 0.61 -13.68
C ASP A 148 5.63 0.14 -14.50
N GLN A 149 4.43 0.45 -14.03
CA GLN A 149 3.20 0.18 -14.78
C GLN A 149 3.16 0.93 -16.11
N ALA A 150 3.62 2.18 -16.15
CA ALA A 150 3.56 2.99 -17.36
C ALA A 150 4.61 2.59 -18.40
N VAL A 151 5.84 2.32 -17.97
CA VAL A 151 6.99 2.10 -18.85
C VAL A 151 7.33 0.62 -19.00
N GLY A 152 7.28 -0.14 -17.91
CA GLY A 152 7.51 -1.59 -17.89
C GLY A 152 8.97 -2.03 -17.82
N GLY A 153 9.90 -1.18 -18.17
CA GLY A 153 11.34 -1.41 -18.13
C GLY A 153 12.09 -0.08 -18.06
N ASP A 154 13.36 -0.06 -18.36
CA ASP A 154 14.16 1.18 -18.43
C ASP A 154 13.68 2.09 -19.55
N LEU A 155 13.34 1.48 -20.70
CA LEU A 155 12.86 2.14 -21.90
C LEU A 155 11.79 1.30 -22.58
N HIS A 156 10.70 1.95 -22.98
CA HIS A 156 9.60 1.38 -23.76
C HIS A 156 9.58 2.06 -25.12
N VAL A 157 9.66 1.29 -26.21
CA VAL A 157 9.65 1.80 -27.58
C VAL A 157 8.57 1.10 -28.39
N GLU A 158 7.77 1.89 -29.08
CA GLU A 158 6.82 1.43 -30.09
C GLU A 158 7.34 1.82 -31.47
N PHE A 159 7.63 0.81 -32.30
CA PHE A 159 8.09 1.00 -33.68
C PHE A 159 6.92 1.11 -34.66
N ALA A 160 7.08 1.85 -35.74
CA ALA A 160 6.09 2.00 -36.79
C ALA A 160 5.80 0.65 -37.48
N GLU A 161 6.84 -0.16 -37.71
CA GLU A 161 6.75 -1.48 -38.32
C GLU A 161 7.21 -2.56 -37.32
N PRO A 162 6.67 -3.79 -37.42
CA PRO A 162 7.14 -4.90 -36.58
C PRO A 162 8.61 -5.20 -36.82
N MET A 163 9.37 -5.33 -35.75
CA MET A 163 10.80 -5.66 -35.77
C MET A 163 11.08 -6.95 -34.99
N THR A 164 12.14 -7.64 -35.35
CA THR A 164 12.70 -8.71 -34.53
C THR A 164 13.49 -8.11 -33.36
N GLU A 165 13.74 -8.90 -32.33
CA GLU A 165 14.53 -8.48 -31.18
C GLU A 165 15.88 -7.89 -31.60
N SER A 166 16.61 -8.61 -32.46
CA SER A 166 17.93 -8.15 -32.94
C SER A 166 17.88 -6.81 -33.69
N GLN A 167 16.81 -6.56 -34.45
CA GLN A 167 16.59 -5.29 -35.16
C GLN A 167 16.26 -4.17 -34.15
N ALA A 168 15.39 -4.44 -33.18
CA ALA A 168 15.02 -3.49 -32.17
C ALA A 168 16.21 -3.09 -31.27
N VAL A 169 16.98 -4.09 -30.80
CA VAL A 169 18.21 -3.85 -30.05
C VAL A 169 19.24 -3.06 -30.87
N ALA A 170 19.43 -3.41 -32.16
CA ALA A 170 20.37 -2.69 -33.02
C ALA A 170 19.97 -1.22 -33.23
N ALA A 171 18.67 -0.92 -33.37
CA ALA A 171 18.16 0.43 -33.52
C ALA A 171 18.42 1.25 -32.25
N VAL A 172 18.08 0.70 -31.08
CA VAL A 172 18.28 1.38 -29.80
C VAL A 172 19.77 1.52 -29.48
N GLN A 173 20.59 0.51 -29.74
CA GLN A 173 22.06 0.56 -29.55
C GLN A 173 22.70 1.62 -30.45
N ALA A 174 22.22 1.76 -31.69
CA ALA A 174 22.74 2.80 -32.60
C ALA A 174 22.44 4.20 -32.08
N ALA A 175 21.22 4.45 -31.57
CA ALA A 175 20.84 5.72 -30.96
C ALA A 175 21.61 5.97 -29.65
N TRP A 176 21.76 4.94 -28.79
CA TRP A 176 22.53 5.01 -27.55
C TRP A 176 24.00 5.41 -27.80
N ASN A 177 24.65 4.81 -28.82
CA ASN A 177 26.04 5.10 -29.16
C ASN A 177 26.23 6.49 -29.82
N GLN A 178 25.20 7.06 -30.42
CA GLN A 178 25.23 8.42 -30.96
C GLN A 178 25.14 9.49 -29.86
N GLY A 179 24.50 9.13 -28.76
CA GLY A 179 24.45 9.96 -27.55
C GLY A 179 25.74 9.85 -26.74
N SER A 180 25.66 10.28 -25.50
CA SER A 180 26.76 10.18 -24.52
C SER A 180 26.73 8.84 -23.74
N GLY A 181 26.02 7.82 -24.23
CA GLY A 181 25.87 6.55 -23.59
C GLY A 181 27.17 5.72 -23.49
N ASP A 182 27.26 4.89 -22.47
CA ASP A 182 28.39 3.97 -22.31
C ASP A 182 28.27 2.85 -23.36
N SER A 183 29.24 2.77 -24.28
CA SER A 183 29.28 1.76 -25.34
C SER A 183 29.44 0.33 -24.81
N SER A 184 29.74 0.17 -23.52
CA SER A 184 29.82 -1.14 -22.85
C SER A 184 28.49 -1.57 -22.21
N ALA A 185 27.41 -0.78 -22.31
CA ALA A 185 26.11 -1.18 -21.79
C ALA A 185 25.57 -2.36 -22.59
N GLU A 186 25.24 -3.43 -21.91
CA GLU A 186 24.55 -4.59 -22.48
C GLU A 186 23.05 -4.27 -22.48
N ILE A 187 22.46 -4.15 -23.68
CA ILE A 187 21.06 -3.84 -23.86
C ILE A 187 20.31 -5.13 -24.09
N SER A 188 19.43 -5.47 -23.16
CA SER A 188 18.50 -6.59 -23.29
C SER A 188 17.15 -6.08 -23.73
N ALA A 189 16.40 -6.89 -24.49
CA ALA A 189 15.08 -6.50 -24.95
C ALA A 189 14.08 -7.66 -24.75
N ALA A 190 12.84 -7.30 -24.47
CA ALA A 190 11.74 -8.25 -24.41
C ALA A 190 10.46 -7.64 -24.97
N THR A 191 9.52 -8.48 -25.35
CA THR A 191 8.22 -8.06 -25.87
C THR A 191 7.10 -8.86 -25.23
N ILE A 192 5.88 -8.32 -25.36
CA ILE A 192 4.64 -9.00 -25.02
C ILE A 192 3.85 -9.20 -26.32
N LEU A 193 3.55 -10.47 -26.65
CA LEU A 193 2.80 -10.79 -27.85
C LEU A 193 1.30 -10.69 -27.61
N GLN A 194 0.58 -10.28 -28.64
CA GLN A 194 -0.87 -10.08 -28.56
C GLN A 194 -1.59 -11.03 -29.49
N TYR A 195 -2.58 -11.74 -28.94
CA TYR A 195 -3.49 -12.62 -29.67
C TYR A 195 -4.93 -12.30 -29.29
N TYR A 196 -5.85 -13.02 -29.91
CA TYR A 196 -7.28 -12.92 -29.61
C TYR A 196 -7.86 -14.31 -29.38
N ALA A 197 -8.65 -14.47 -28.33
CA ALA A 197 -9.32 -15.73 -28.02
C ALA A 197 -10.79 -15.50 -27.67
N THR A 198 -11.60 -16.55 -27.84
CA THR A 198 -13.00 -16.61 -27.42
C THR A 198 -13.21 -17.79 -26.49
N LEU A 199 -14.16 -17.71 -25.57
CA LEU A 199 -14.64 -18.87 -24.84
C LEU A 199 -15.40 -19.81 -25.79
N THR A 200 -15.12 -21.11 -25.77
CA THR A 200 -15.71 -22.08 -26.72
C THR A 200 -17.23 -22.18 -26.64
N ASN A 201 -17.85 -21.77 -25.54
CA ASN A 201 -19.30 -21.79 -25.35
C ASN A 201 -19.96 -20.41 -25.55
N ASP A 202 -19.19 -19.38 -25.85
CA ASP A 202 -19.68 -18.02 -25.99
C ASP A 202 -18.92 -17.28 -27.09
N GLU A 203 -19.39 -17.45 -28.32
CA GLU A 203 -18.77 -16.85 -29.52
C GLU A 203 -18.83 -15.31 -29.54
N PHE A 204 -19.64 -14.71 -28.66
CA PHE A 204 -19.78 -13.25 -28.56
C PHE A 204 -18.79 -12.58 -27.60
N ASN A 205 -18.17 -13.35 -26.71
CA ASN A 205 -17.24 -12.83 -25.70
C ASN A 205 -15.80 -13.17 -26.07
N GLY A 206 -15.22 -12.32 -26.92
CA GLY A 206 -13.81 -12.38 -27.23
C GLY A 206 -12.96 -11.55 -26.28
N VAL A 207 -11.74 -12.00 -26.01
CA VAL A 207 -10.80 -11.33 -25.14
C VAL A 207 -9.43 -11.27 -25.80
N GLN A 208 -8.70 -10.20 -25.55
CA GLN A 208 -7.29 -10.14 -25.94
C GLN A 208 -6.47 -11.04 -25.02
N VAL A 209 -5.57 -11.78 -25.61
CA VAL A 209 -4.61 -12.66 -24.93
C VAL A 209 -3.23 -12.05 -25.08
N TRP A 210 -2.60 -11.76 -23.97
CA TRP A 210 -1.25 -11.26 -23.96
C TRP A 210 -0.32 -12.37 -23.45
N VAL A 211 0.68 -12.66 -24.25
CA VAL A 211 1.68 -13.66 -23.94
C VAL A 211 2.90 -12.97 -23.38
N VAL A 212 3.22 -13.30 -22.14
CA VAL A 212 4.45 -12.85 -21.49
C VAL A 212 5.51 -13.90 -21.77
N THR A 213 6.57 -13.51 -22.49
CA THR A 213 7.71 -14.38 -22.78
C THR A 213 8.56 -14.60 -21.53
N ASP A 214 9.40 -15.62 -21.54
CA ASP A 214 10.28 -15.90 -20.41
C ASP A 214 11.24 -14.73 -20.17
N GLU A 215 11.76 -14.12 -21.23
CA GLU A 215 12.59 -12.91 -21.16
C GLU A 215 11.83 -11.72 -20.58
N ALA A 216 10.53 -11.56 -20.93
CA ALA A 216 9.73 -10.48 -20.38
C ALA A 216 9.46 -10.64 -18.88
N PHE A 217 9.41 -11.88 -18.36
CA PHE A 217 9.33 -12.11 -16.92
C PHE A 217 10.59 -11.69 -16.17
N GLU A 218 11.74 -11.77 -16.80
CA GLU A 218 13.01 -11.38 -16.19
C GLU A 218 13.30 -9.89 -16.34
N LEU A 219 13.00 -9.34 -17.51
CA LEU A 219 13.37 -7.98 -17.88
C LEU A 219 12.39 -6.91 -17.34
N LEU A 220 11.07 -7.21 -17.36
CA LEU A 220 10.08 -6.22 -16.97
C LEU A 220 10.08 -5.96 -15.46
N HIS A 221 9.82 -4.72 -15.07
CA HIS A 221 9.75 -4.26 -13.68
C HIS A 221 8.45 -4.71 -13.01
N TRP A 222 8.41 -5.96 -12.58
CA TRP A 222 7.28 -6.52 -11.86
C TRP A 222 7.25 -6.08 -10.41
N THR A 223 6.09 -5.65 -9.95
CA THR A 223 5.87 -5.35 -8.55
C THR A 223 5.17 -6.51 -7.85
N ALA A 224 5.29 -6.57 -6.53
CA ALA A 224 4.70 -7.65 -5.73
C ALA A 224 3.17 -7.79 -5.90
N GLN A 225 2.50 -6.72 -6.31
CA GLN A 225 1.03 -6.67 -6.45
C GLN A 225 0.55 -6.79 -7.90
N ALA A 226 1.45 -6.89 -8.88
CA ALA A 226 1.09 -6.99 -10.30
C ALA A 226 0.30 -8.26 -10.61
N LEU A 227 0.81 -9.40 -10.15
CA LEU A 227 0.23 -10.74 -10.38
C LEU A 227 -0.56 -11.24 -9.17
N PRO A 228 -1.51 -12.21 -9.38
CA PRO A 228 -2.30 -12.74 -8.28
C PRO A 228 -1.46 -13.49 -7.25
N GLY A 229 -1.48 -13.07 -6.00
CA GLY A 229 -0.76 -13.70 -4.88
C GLY A 229 -0.04 -12.69 -4.00
N THR A 230 0.46 -13.16 -2.88
CA THR A 230 1.26 -12.36 -1.94
C THR A 230 2.76 -12.46 -2.22
N ASP A 231 3.17 -13.40 -3.06
CA ASP A 231 4.54 -13.68 -3.44
C ASP A 231 4.65 -13.61 -4.96
N LEU A 232 5.41 -12.65 -5.46
CA LEU A 232 5.60 -12.39 -6.88
C LEU A 232 6.24 -13.58 -7.58
N ASP A 233 7.30 -14.17 -7.01
CA ASP A 233 8.04 -15.28 -7.63
C ASP A 233 7.17 -16.52 -7.75
N ALA A 234 6.38 -16.82 -6.71
CA ALA A 234 5.40 -17.91 -6.76
C ALA A 234 4.28 -17.64 -7.79
N SER A 235 3.92 -16.40 -8.01
CA SER A 235 2.89 -16.00 -8.98
C SER A 235 3.42 -16.06 -10.41
N LYS A 236 4.64 -15.57 -10.64
CA LYS A 236 5.38 -15.75 -11.90
C LYS A 236 5.49 -17.22 -12.26
N ALA A 237 5.99 -18.06 -11.33
CA ALA A 237 6.14 -19.50 -11.55
C ALA A 237 4.81 -20.21 -11.88
N ARG A 238 3.68 -19.72 -11.32
CA ARG A 238 2.35 -20.24 -11.68
C ARG A 238 1.93 -19.82 -13.07
N LEU A 239 2.15 -18.57 -13.46
CA LEU A 239 1.79 -18.08 -14.79
C LEU A 239 2.66 -18.67 -15.90
N MET A 240 3.94 -18.94 -15.62
CA MET A 240 4.86 -19.65 -16.53
C MET A 240 4.52 -21.13 -16.71
N ARG A 241 3.73 -21.73 -15.82
CA ARG A 241 3.31 -23.12 -15.95
C ARG A 241 2.35 -23.28 -17.13
N GLU A 242 2.54 -24.32 -17.93
CA GLU A 242 1.64 -24.65 -19.05
C GLU A 242 0.18 -24.82 -18.60
N GLY A 243 -0.74 -24.26 -19.34
CA GLY A 243 -2.18 -24.41 -19.14
C GLY A 243 -2.76 -23.50 -18.06
N THR A 244 -2.10 -22.39 -17.74
CA THR A 244 -2.61 -21.40 -16.79
C THR A 244 -2.81 -20.04 -17.44
N PHE A 245 -3.69 -19.23 -16.86
CA PHE A 245 -3.91 -17.82 -17.23
C PHE A 245 -4.28 -16.98 -16.02
N SER A 246 -4.05 -15.69 -16.15
CA SER A 246 -4.51 -14.65 -15.21
C SER A 246 -5.40 -13.68 -15.99
N HIS A 247 -6.36 -13.06 -15.33
CA HIS A 247 -7.32 -12.16 -15.97
C HIS A 247 -7.34 -10.78 -15.34
N GLY A 248 -7.64 -9.75 -16.12
CA GLY A 248 -7.97 -8.40 -15.62
C GLY A 248 -9.39 -8.36 -15.06
N SER A 249 -9.74 -7.29 -14.36
CA SER A 249 -11.05 -7.16 -13.70
C SER A 249 -12.22 -7.24 -14.67
N ASN A 250 -12.15 -6.49 -15.77
CA ASN A 250 -13.20 -6.43 -16.77
C ASN A 250 -13.26 -7.74 -17.58
N ALA A 251 -12.09 -8.29 -17.95
CA ALA A 251 -12.03 -9.59 -18.63
C ALA A 251 -12.63 -10.71 -17.77
N GLY A 252 -12.31 -10.74 -16.48
CA GLY A 252 -12.86 -11.71 -15.54
C GLY A 252 -14.39 -11.61 -15.40
N TRP A 253 -14.90 -10.39 -15.32
CA TRP A 253 -16.35 -10.16 -15.27
C TRP A 253 -17.04 -10.53 -16.59
N GLN A 254 -16.47 -10.12 -17.73
CA GLN A 254 -17.02 -10.39 -19.05
C GLN A 254 -17.04 -11.89 -19.39
N LEU A 255 -15.99 -12.61 -18.98
CA LEU A 255 -15.86 -14.04 -19.24
C LEU A 255 -16.48 -14.91 -18.14
N GLU A 256 -16.97 -14.31 -17.06
CA GLU A 256 -17.52 -15.00 -15.88
C GLU A 256 -16.54 -16.04 -15.29
N VAL A 257 -15.24 -15.73 -15.33
CA VAL A 257 -14.19 -16.63 -14.83
C VAL A 257 -13.89 -16.39 -13.35
N SER A 258 -13.44 -17.43 -12.67
CA SER A 258 -13.08 -17.37 -11.25
C SER A 258 -11.90 -18.28 -10.94
N LYS A 259 -11.04 -17.82 -10.03
CA LYS A 259 -9.81 -18.49 -9.63
C LYS A 259 -10.00 -19.96 -9.27
N GLY A 260 -9.11 -20.80 -9.77
CA GLY A 260 -9.07 -22.23 -9.49
C GLY A 260 -9.98 -23.08 -10.40
N ASN A 261 -10.75 -22.44 -11.28
CA ASN A 261 -11.56 -23.14 -12.28
C ASN A 261 -10.82 -23.22 -13.62
N SER A 262 -11.22 -24.17 -14.45
CA SER A 262 -10.65 -24.36 -15.78
C SER A 262 -11.68 -24.02 -16.85
N TYR A 263 -11.24 -23.28 -17.85
CA TYR A 263 -12.07 -22.79 -18.95
C TYR A 263 -11.47 -23.19 -20.28
N ARG A 264 -12.34 -23.48 -21.25
CA ARG A 264 -11.89 -23.86 -22.59
C ARG A 264 -11.97 -22.63 -23.50
N PHE A 265 -10.81 -22.22 -23.99
CA PHE A 265 -10.67 -21.10 -24.91
C PHE A 265 -10.35 -21.59 -26.31
N GLU A 266 -10.82 -20.86 -27.30
CA GLU A 266 -10.50 -20.99 -28.71
C GLU A 266 -9.61 -19.79 -29.10
N LEU A 267 -8.35 -20.05 -29.39
CA LEU A 267 -7.39 -19.06 -29.87
C LEU A 267 -7.57 -18.89 -31.38
N VAL A 268 -7.89 -17.68 -31.80
CA VAL A 268 -7.93 -17.32 -33.22
C VAL A 268 -6.50 -17.03 -33.67
N THR A 269 -5.88 -18.02 -34.32
CA THR A 269 -4.50 -17.93 -34.79
C THR A 269 -4.36 -17.20 -36.12
N ASN A 270 -5.41 -17.20 -36.92
CA ASN A 270 -5.48 -16.43 -38.17
C ASN A 270 -6.90 -15.90 -38.40
N PRO A 271 -7.14 -14.63 -38.19
CA PRO A 271 -8.48 -14.03 -38.38
C PRO A 271 -8.97 -14.03 -39.84
N PHE A 272 -8.06 -14.16 -40.83
CA PHE A 272 -8.42 -14.19 -42.25
C PHE A 272 -8.81 -15.60 -42.73
N THR A 273 -8.22 -16.64 -42.15
CA THR A 273 -8.50 -18.02 -42.55
C THR A 273 -9.45 -18.74 -41.60
N GLY A 274 -9.77 -18.14 -40.45
CA GLY A 274 -10.56 -18.76 -39.40
C GLY A 274 -9.87 -19.94 -38.71
N ALA A 275 -8.55 -20.09 -38.88
CA ALA A 275 -7.81 -21.13 -38.18
C ALA A 275 -7.81 -20.86 -36.67
N SER A 276 -8.25 -21.85 -35.91
CA SER A 276 -8.33 -21.74 -34.44
C SER A 276 -7.86 -23.03 -33.76
N THR A 277 -7.40 -22.90 -32.55
CA THR A 277 -7.00 -24.02 -31.70
C THR A 277 -7.63 -23.89 -30.32
N ASN A 278 -8.09 -25.01 -29.77
CA ASN A 278 -8.73 -25.03 -28.46
C ASN A 278 -7.76 -25.51 -27.39
N LYS A 279 -7.74 -24.81 -26.25
CA LYS A 279 -6.98 -25.20 -25.05
C LYS A 279 -7.83 -24.96 -23.80
N THR A 280 -7.72 -25.87 -22.84
CA THR A 280 -8.27 -25.67 -21.50
C THR A 280 -7.22 -25.05 -20.60
N LEU A 281 -7.55 -23.94 -19.99
CA LEU A 281 -6.67 -23.16 -19.12
C LEU A 281 -7.26 -23.03 -17.73
N GLU A 282 -6.41 -23.14 -16.71
CA GLU A 282 -6.74 -22.95 -15.29
C GLU A 282 -6.56 -21.46 -14.94
N ASP A 283 -7.57 -20.85 -14.34
CA ASP A 283 -7.50 -19.49 -13.84
C ASP A 283 -6.70 -19.43 -12.53
N ILE A 284 -5.60 -18.68 -12.52
CA ILE A 284 -4.77 -18.46 -11.32
C ILE A 284 -5.22 -17.24 -10.51
N GLY A 285 -6.14 -16.45 -11.04
CA GLY A 285 -6.73 -15.28 -10.40
C GLY A 285 -6.48 -13.98 -11.17
N ARG A 286 -6.95 -12.88 -10.58
CA ARG A 286 -6.90 -11.55 -11.18
C ARG A 286 -5.51 -10.93 -11.02
N HIS A 287 -4.97 -10.38 -12.11
CA HIS A 287 -3.85 -9.45 -12.06
C HIS A 287 -4.35 -8.01 -11.91
N LEU A 288 -3.54 -7.16 -11.29
CA LEU A 288 -3.87 -5.73 -11.13
C LEU A 288 -3.38 -4.91 -12.31
N TRP A 289 -2.13 -5.15 -12.72
CA TRP A 289 -1.51 -4.50 -13.87
C TRP A 289 -0.42 -5.40 -14.45
N VAL A 290 0.08 -4.98 -15.60
CA VAL A 290 1.28 -5.56 -16.20
C VAL A 290 2.21 -4.42 -16.54
N PRO A 291 3.51 -4.57 -16.29
CA PRO A 291 4.49 -3.56 -16.63
C PRO A 291 4.38 -3.11 -18.09
N GLY A 292 4.40 -1.81 -18.32
CA GLY A 292 4.32 -1.22 -19.65
C GLY A 292 2.93 -1.19 -20.29
N MET A 293 1.87 -1.50 -19.53
CA MET A 293 0.49 -1.39 -20.00
C MET A 293 -0.28 -0.33 -19.24
N SER A 294 -1.17 0.36 -19.95
CA SER A 294 -2.15 1.21 -19.26
C SER A 294 -3.07 0.37 -18.38
N GLY A 295 -3.53 0.94 -17.25
CA GLY A 295 -4.45 0.25 -16.35
C GLY A 295 -5.72 -0.27 -17.06
N PRO A 296 -6.42 0.55 -17.90
CA PRO A 296 -7.58 0.11 -18.66
C PRO A 296 -7.30 -1.04 -19.63
N ASP A 297 -6.11 -1.09 -20.23
CA ASP A 297 -5.74 -2.19 -21.14
C ASP A 297 -5.52 -3.48 -20.34
N ALA A 298 -4.81 -3.41 -19.22
CA ALA A 298 -4.58 -4.56 -18.33
C ALA A 298 -5.88 -5.14 -17.78
N GLU A 299 -6.90 -4.32 -17.55
CA GLU A 299 -8.21 -4.77 -17.05
C GLU A 299 -9.01 -5.61 -18.07
N ASN A 300 -8.77 -5.42 -19.37
CA ASN A 300 -9.56 -6.02 -20.45
C ASN A 300 -8.94 -7.27 -21.08
N VAL A 301 -7.80 -7.73 -20.56
CA VAL A 301 -7.03 -8.83 -21.18
C VAL A 301 -6.87 -10.01 -20.24
N ILE A 302 -6.50 -11.15 -20.82
CA ILE A 302 -5.96 -12.29 -20.10
C ILE A 302 -4.47 -12.43 -20.39
N PHE A 303 -3.71 -12.82 -19.38
CA PHE A 303 -2.28 -13.12 -19.49
C PHE A 303 -2.02 -14.60 -19.44
N ILE A 304 -1.16 -15.06 -20.33
CA ILE A 304 -0.61 -16.41 -20.34
C ILE A 304 0.91 -16.35 -20.45
N GLY A 305 1.59 -17.31 -19.86
CA GLY A 305 3.02 -17.49 -20.08
C GLY A 305 3.32 -18.15 -21.44
N GLU A 306 4.55 -18.02 -21.87
CA GLU A 306 5.02 -18.55 -23.15
C GLU A 306 4.82 -20.06 -23.32
N ALA A 307 5.05 -20.86 -22.25
CA ALA A 307 4.79 -22.29 -22.27
C ALA A 307 3.33 -22.63 -22.63
N THR A 308 2.38 -21.87 -22.10
CA THR A 308 0.96 -22.01 -22.44
C THR A 308 0.70 -21.63 -23.89
N ALA A 309 1.28 -20.52 -24.37
CA ALA A 309 1.11 -20.06 -25.73
C ALA A 309 1.71 -21.03 -26.76
N ARG A 310 2.89 -21.54 -26.54
CA ARG A 310 3.53 -22.56 -27.36
C ARG A 310 2.70 -23.85 -27.42
N ALA A 311 2.16 -24.30 -26.31
CA ALA A 311 1.31 -25.48 -26.24
C ALA A 311 -0.07 -25.26 -26.86
N TRP A 312 -0.57 -24.01 -26.90
CA TRP A 312 -1.85 -23.64 -27.46
C TRP A 312 -1.77 -23.42 -28.98
N ALA A 313 -0.85 -22.58 -29.44
CA ALA A 313 -0.68 -22.23 -30.84
C ALA A 313 0.16 -23.28 -31.63
N GLY A 314 0.91 -24.13 -30.94
CA GLY A 314 1.75 -25.18 -31.58
C GLY A 314 2.77 -24.58 -32.53
N SER A 315 2.83 -25.11 -33.77
CA SER A 315 3.75 -24.64 -34.81
C SER A 315 3.45 -23.22 -35.33
N MET A 316 2.37 -22.60 -34.93
CA MET A 316 2.03 -21.23 -35.29
C MET A 316 2.60 -20.20 -34.31
N PHE A 317 3.12 -20.63 -33.15
CA PHE A 317 3.84 -19.76 -32.25
C PHE A 317 5.22 -19.43 -32.88
N PRO A 318 5.60 -18.16 -32.98
CA PRO A 318 6.87 -17.80 -33.59
C PRO A 318 8.05 -18.33 -32.78
N THR A 319 9.13 -18.64 -33.46
CA THR A 319 10.43 -18.88 -32.81
C THR A 319 11.06 -17.53 -32.46
N ASP A 320 12.02 -17.51 -31.54
CA ASP A 320 12.71 -16.29 -31.12
C ASP A 320 13.30 -15.52 -32.31
N GLU A 321 13.82 -16.22 -33.33
CA GLU A 321 14.35 -15.62 -34.56
C GLU A 321 13.26 -15.01 -35.46
N THR A 322 12.04 -15.52 -35.42
CA THR A 322 10.90 -15.10 -36.27
C THR A 322 9.91 -14.25 -35.54
N MET A 323 10.07 -14.09 -34.24
CA MET A 323 9.22 -13.25 -33.41
C MET A 323 9.39 -11.79 -33.82
N THR A 324 8.30 -11.15 -34.20
CA THR A 324 8.28 -9.74 -34.53
C THR A 324 7.23 -9.02 -33.72
N SER A 325 7.56 -7.86 -33.20
CA SER A 325 6.65 -7.00 -32.45
C SER A 325 6.89 -5.53 -32.80
N LYS A 326 5.84 -4.71 -32.60
CA LYS A 326 5.99 -3.26 -32.65
C LYS A 326 6.43 -2.68 -31.32
N THR A 327 6.11 -3.35 -30.22
CA THR A 327 6.33 -2.87 -28.86
C THR A 327 7.44 -3.66 -28.21
N TRP A 328 8.50 -2.96 -27.82
CA TRP A 328 9.69 -3.53 -27.18
C TRP A 328 10.02 -2.80 -25.89
N PHE A 329 10.43 -3.56 -24.90
CA PHE A 329 10.91 -3.11 -23.61
C PHE A 329 12.40 -3.40 -23.52
N PHE A 330 13.17 -2.47 -22.97
CA PHE A 330 14.62 -2.57 -22.90
C PHE A 330 15.10 -2.38 -21.47
N ASP A 331 16.12 -3.13 -21.10
CA ASP A 331 16.87 -3.03 -19.85
C ASP A 331 18.34 -2.72 -20.18
N PHE A 332 18.88 -1.71 -19.53
CA PHE A 332 20.26 -1.23 -19.66
C PHE A 332 21.11 -1.66 -18.45
N GLY A 333 20.56 -2.46 -17.55
CA GLY A 333 21.17 -2.90 -16.30
C GLY A 333 21.23 -1.82 -15.23
N GLU A 334 21.65 -2.20 -14.01
CA GLU A 334 21.66 -1.36 -12.81
C GLU A 334 22.36 0.01 -12.99
N LYS A 335 23.25 0.15 -13.97
CA LYS A 335 24.00 1.38 -14.21
C LYS A 335 23.18 2.52 -14.81
N ALA A 336 22.07 2.21 -15.48
CA ALA A 336 21.26 3.23 -16.15
C ALA A 336 20.55 4.17 -15.16
N TYR A 337 20.13 3.66 -14.02
CA TYR A 337 19.51 4.45 -12.95
C TYR A 337 20.51 5.18 -12.07
N ALA A 338 21.63 4.55 -11.78
CA ALA A 338 22.64 5.08 -10.86
C ALA A 338 23.23 6.42 -11.31
N ASN A 339 23.11 6.77 -12.59
CA ASN A 339 23.67 7.96 -13.22
C ASN A 339 22.63 9.03 -13.57
N ASP A 340 21.61 9.24 -12.72
CA ASP A 340 20.64 10.34 -12.87
C ASP A 340 19.61 10.14 -14.01
N GLY A 341 19.64 9.02 -14.73
CA GLY A 341 18.73 8.73 -15.85
C GLY A 341 18.74 9.75 -17.00
N GLN A 342 19.72 10.67 -17.05
CA GLN A 342 19.81 11.70 -18.09
C GLN A 342 20.03 11.07 -19.46
N HIS A 343 20.87 10.04 -19.53
CA HIS A 343 21.15 9.34 -20.78
C HIS A 343 19.93 8.62 -21.35
N LEU A 344 19.08 8.04 -20.50
CA LEU A 344 17.82 7.42 -20.94
C LEU A 344 16.83 8.47 -21.45
N ARG A 345 16.77 9.64 -20.83
CA ARG A 345 15.92 10.75 -21.30
C ARG A 345 16.39 11.28 -22.67
N ASP A 346 17.68 11.47 -22.82
CA ASP A 346 18.25 11.94 -24.09
C ASP A 346 18.00 10.89 -25.19
N LEU A 347 18.12 9.60 -24.88
CA LEU A 347 17.83 8.50 -25.79
C LEU A 347 16.36 8.46 -26.19
N SER A 348 15.43 8.55 -25.24
CA SER A 348 13.98 8.52 -25.55
C SER A 348 13.57 9.71 -26.43
N VAL A 349 14.13 10.90 -26.18
CA VAL A 349 13.92 12.07 -27.04
C VAL A 349 14.50 11.85 -28.43
N GLN A 350 15.72 11.31 -28.54
CA GLN A 350 16.35 11.03 -29.83
C GLN A 350 15.51 10.02 -30.64
N LEU A 351 15.12 8.89 -30.03
CA LEU A 351 14.31 7.87 -30.66
C LEU A 351 12.94 8.42 -31.11
N SER A 352 12.33 9.27 -30.32
CA SER A 352 11.05 9.91 -30.68
C SER A 352 11.13 10.83 -31.91
N THR A 353 12.34 11.23 -32.34
CA THR A 353 12.55 12.02 -33.56
C THR A 353 12.81 11.14 -34.78
N GLU A 354 13.02 9.84 -34.62
CA GLU A 354 13.23 8.91 -35.71
C GLU A 354 11.90 8.51 -36.38
N GLY A 355 11.86 8.55 -37.70
CA GLY A 355 10.65 8.19 -38.45
C GLY A 355 10.22 6.73 -38.36
N SER A 356 11.10 5.84 -37.84
CA SER A 356 10.84 4.44 -37.59
C SER A 356 10.20 4.17 -36.23
N VAL A 357 10.15 5.16 -35.33
CA VAL A 357 9.63 5.06 -33.97
C VAL A 357 8.33 5.86 -33.87
N THR A 358 7.29 5.24 -33.35
CA THR A 358 6.00 5.86 -33.06
C THR A 358 6.01 6.56 -31.71
N SER A 359 6.56 5.90 -30.70
CA SER A 359 6.73 6.44 -29.35
C SER A 359 7.94 5.83 -28.66
N ALA A 360 8.59 6.62 -27.81
CA ALA A 360 9.63 6.15 -26.91
C ALA A 360 9.46 6.83 -25.55
N GLN A 361 9.43 6.04 -24.49
CA GLN A 361 9.22 6.52 -23.12
C GLN A 361 10.27 5.89 -22.21
N ASP A 362 11.03 6.71 -21.52
CA ASP A 362 12.01 6.26 -20.53
C ASP A 362 11.45 6.32 -19.10
N TRP A 363 11.97 5.46 -18.23
CA TRP A 363 11.57 5.38 -16.84
C TRP A 363 11.83 6.68 -16.07
N SER A 364 12.97 7.33 -16.30
CA SER A 364 13.35 8.54 -15.56
C SER A 364 12.44 9.74 -15.85
N SER A 365 12.02 9.91 -17.11
CA SER A 365 11.08 10.97 -17.48
C SER A 365 9.69 10.66 -16.92
N ALA A 366 9.22 9.42 -17.06
CA ALA A 366 7.94 8.99 -16.55
C ALA A 366 7.87 9.13 -15.02
N HIS A 367 8.91 8.71 -14.30
CA HIS A 367 8.97 8.86 -12.85
C HIS A 367 8.91 10.32 -12.39
N ARG A 368 9.65 11.19 -13.07
CA ARG A 368 9.60 12.63 -12.80
C ARG A 368 8.22 13.22 -13.07
N ASP A 369 7.54 12.76 -14.09
CA ASP A 369 6.18 13.21 -14.40
C ASP A 369 5.17 12.69 -13.39
N VAL A 370 5.30 11.45 -12.90
CA VAL A 370 4.52 10.90 -11.80
C VAL A 370 4.76 11.70 -10.52
N GLU A 371 6.02 11.98 -10.15
CA GLU A 371 6.34 12.80 -8.98
C GLU A 371 5.74 14.21 -9.06
N LYS A 372 5.79 14.85 -10.24
CA LYS A 372 5.25 16.22 -10.44
C LYS A 372 3.72 16.25 -10.47
N ASN A 373 3.12 15.25 -11.09
CA ASN A 373 1.68 15.13 -11.28
C ASN A 373 1.05 14.23 -10.24
N GLY A 374 1.85 13.54 -9.45
CA GLY A 374 1.46 12.66 -8.35
C GLY A 374 0.51 13.42 -7.44
N GLY A 375 -0.75 13.11 -7.56
CA GLY A 375 -1.87 13.93 -7.22
C GLY A 375 -1.88 14.36 -5.76
N ILE A 376 -2.75 15.30 -5.48
CA ILE A 376 -3.12 15.86 -4.17
C ILE A 376 -3.33 14.76 -3.08
N ILE A 377 -3.58 13.51 -3.48
CA ILE A 377 -3.85 12.39 -2.56
C ILE A 377 -2.58 11.93 -1.84
N TYR A 378 -1.44 11.87 -2.52
CA TYR A 378 -0.19 11.38 -1.92
C TYR A 378 0.78 12.52 -1.58
N GLY A 379 0.61 13.69 -2.20
CA GLY A 379 1.42 14.89 -1.98
C GLY A 379 2.87 14.72 -2.45
N THR A 380 3.51 15.82 -2.76
CA THR A 380 4.97 15.78 -2.97
C THR A 380 5.67 15.43 -1.65
N PRO A 381 6.80 14.71 -1.66
CA PRO A 381 7.55 14.37 -0.45
C PRO A 381 7.82 15.58 0.46
N GLY A 382 8.03 16.76 -0.14
CA GLY A 382 8.20 18.01 0.61
C GLY A 382 6.92 18.46 1.35
N LEU A 383 5.76 18.26 0.76
CA LEU A 383 4.47 18.66 1.36
C LEU A 383 4.08 17.71 2.49
N LEU A 384 4.32 16.41 2.33
CA LEU A 384 4.16 15.41 3.39
C LEU A 384 5.12 15.67 4.56
N SER A 385 6.38 16.01 4.27
CA SER A 385 7.35 16.40 5.30
C SER A 385 6.92 17.64 6.06
N LEU A 386 6.34 18.63 5.38
CA LEU A 386 5.79 19.83 6.01
C LEU A 386 4.59 19.50 6.90
N GLN A 387 3.66 18.67 6.43
CA GLN A 387 2.52 18.18 7.21
C GLN A 387 2.98 17.43 8.46
N PHE A 388 4.00 16.57 8.33
CA PHE A 388 4.61 15.87 9.45
C PHE A 388 5.17 16.84 10.49
N VAL A 389 5.95 17.85 10.07
CA VAL A 389 6.53 18.86 10.96
C VAL A 389 5.42 19.66 11.67
N ILE A 390 4.38 20.08 10.95
CA ILE A 390 3.25 20.81 11.52
C ILE A 390 2.51 19.94 12.54
N ALA A 391 2.22 18.68 12.20
CA ALA A 391 1.56 17.74 13.10
C ALA A 391 2.39 17.47 14.36
N ALA A 392 3.70 17.29 14.21
CA ALA A 392 4.62 17.10 15.34
C ALA A 392 4.66 18.34 16.25
N MET A 393 4.75 19.55 15.68
CA MET A 393 4.72 20.79 16.47
C MET A 393 3.39 20.96 17.20
N ALA A 394 2.28 20.70 16.54
CA ALA A 394 0.94 20.75 17.15
C ALA A 394 0.80 19.73 18.29
N ALA A 395 1.35 18.53 18.12
CA ALA A 395 1.39 17.49 19.14
C ALA A 395 2.19 17.93 20.38
N ILE A 396 3.39 18.48 20.17
CA ILE A 396 4.25 18.99 21.25
C ILE A 396 3.54 20.14 21.98
N ALA A 397 3.02 21.12 21.27
CA ALA A 397 2.31 22.26 21.83
C ALA A 397 1.08 21.83 22.65
N SER A 398 0.24 20.95 22.10
CA SER A 398 -0.93 20.41 22.78
C SER A 398 -0.55 19.63 24.04
N SER A 399 0.49 18.80 23.97
CA SER A 399 0.98 18.04 25.11
C SER A 399 1.50 18.96 26.22
N PHE A 400 2.21 20.03 25.86
CA PHE A 400 2.73 21.00 26.82
C PHE A 400 1.61 21.78 27.53
N VAL A 401 0.63 22.28 26.79
CA VAL A 401 -0.53 22.99 27.35
C VAL A 401 -1.30 22.07 28.28
N PHE A 402 -1.54 20.83 27.86
CA PHE A 402 -2.26 19.86 28.67
C PHE A 402 -1.49 19.47 29.94
N LEU A 403 -0.18 19.28 29.82
CA LEU A 403 0.69 18.98 30.96
C LEU A 403 0.63 20.11 32.00
N SER A 404 0.70 21.37 31.55
CA SER A 404 0.58 22.54 32.41
C SER A 404 -0.76 22.56 33.14
N LEU A 405 -1.84 22.19 32.44
CA LEU A 405 -3.19 22.13 33.03
C LEU A 405 -3.28 21.04 34.11
N VAL A 406 -2.75 19.84 33.83
CA VAL A 406 -2.74 18.70 34.79
C VAL A 406 -1.91 19.04 36.03
N LEU A 407 -0.73 19.63 35.85
CA LEU A 407 0.09 20.08 36.96
C LEU A 407 -0.59 21.16 37.83
N SER A 408 -1.28 22.10 37.15
CA SER A 408 -2.05 23.12 37.86
C SER A 408 -3.19 22.52 38.69
N GLN A 409 -3.93 21.55 38.13
CA GLN A 409 -5.02 20.87 38.85
C GLN A 409 -4.50 20.05 40.06
N ARG A 410 -3.34 19.43 39.92
CA ARG A 410 -2.71 18.62 41.00
C ARG A 410 -1.91 19.42 42.03
N ARG A 411 -1.79 20.73 41.86
CA ARG A 411 -0.98 21.58 42.76
C ARG A 411 -1.38 21.41 44.23
N LYS A 412 -2.68 21.25 44.52
CA LYS A 412 -3.18 21.02 45.89
C LYS A 412 -2.73 19.67 46.45
N GLU A 413 -2.82 18.60 45.67
CA GLU A 413 -2.42 17.25 46.06
C GLU A 413 -0.92 17.20 46.32
N LEU A 414 -0.10 17.83 45.48
CA LEU A 414 1.34 17.91 45.62
C LEU A 414 1.74 18.71 46.88
N SER A 415 1.00 19.78 47.20
CA SER A 415 1.20 20.58 48.44
C SER A 415 0.86 19.76 49.69
N ILE A 416 -0.15 18.91 49.63
CA ILE A 416 -0.51 18.02 50.75
C ILE A 416 0.60 16.98 50.99
N LEU A 417 1.14 16.39 49.90
CA LEU A 417 2.27 15.46 50.01
C LEU A 417 3.50 16.08 50.67
N GLN A 418 3.79 17.32 50.29
CA GLN A 418 4.89 18.09 50.93
C GLN A 418 4.60 18.40 52.41
N ALA A 419 3.33 18.73 52.74
CA ALA A 419 2.93 18.98 54.13
C ALA A 419 3.03 17.74 55.03
N ILE A 420 2.89 16.54 54.48
CA ILE A 420 3.06 15.24 55.18
C ILE A 420 4.53 14.86 55.31
N GLY A 421 5.46 15.63 54.71
CA GLY A 421 6.89 15.44 54.84
C GLY A 421 7.62 14.82 53.64
N ALA A 422 6.97 14.74 52.48
CA ALA A 422 7.64 14.31 51.26
C ALA A 422 8.62 15.41 50.79
N SER A 423 9.86 15.01 50.44
CA SER A 423 10.82 15.95 49.89
C SER A 423 10.42 16.42 48.49
N PRO A 424 10.78 17.65 48.09
CA PRO A 424 10.47 18.15 46.73
C PRO A 424 10.96 17.21 45.61
N SER A 425 12.12 16.56 45.83
CA SER A 425 12.71 15.63 44.88
C SER A 425 11.90 14.32 44.76
N GLN A 426 11.31 13.83 45.83
CA GLN A 426 10.43 12.66 45.82
C GLN A 426 9.13 12.95 45.08
N VAL A 427 8.52 14.10 45.36
CA VAL A 427 7.30 14.55 44.64
C VAL A 427 7.57 14.68 43.15
N MET A 428 8.71 15.30 42.78
CA MET A 428 9.09 15.45 41.37
C MET A 428 9.29 14.10 40.69
N ARG A 429 9.92 13.12 41.33
CA ARG A 429 10.13 11.77 40.77
C ARG A 429 8.81 11.04 40.53
N VAL A 430 7.85 11.15 41.44
CA VAL A 430 6.51 10.53 41.28
C VAL A 430 5.79 11.12 40.08
N VAL A 431 5.76 12.46 39.96
CA VAL A 431 5.13 13.17 38.87
C VAL A 431 5.79 12.85 37.52
N LEU A 432 7.12 12.90 37.47
CA LEU A 432 7.87 12.57 36.26
C LEU A 432 7.63 11.12 35.80
N PHE A 433 7.65 10.17 36.73
CA PHE A 433 7.39 8.77 36.39
C PHE A 433 5.98 8.56 35.86
N GLU A 434 4.99 9.19 36.48
CA GLU A 434 3.60 9.10 36.01
C GLU A 434 3.44 9.64 34.58
N ILE A 435 3.95 10.85 34.34
CA ILE A 435 3.88 11.49 33.03
C ILE A 435 4.65 10.68 31.99
N LEU A 436 5.88 10.28 32.31
CA LEU A 436 6.72 9.49 31.39
C LEU A 436 6.07 8.15 31.05
N SER A 437 5.48 7.48 32.03
CA SER A 437 4.80 6.19 31.83
C SER A 437 3.59 6.33 30.90
N ILE A 438 2.76 7.35 31.11
CA ILE A 438 1.61 7.64 30.25
C ILE A 438 2.08 7.96 28.83
N THR A 439 3.10 8.82 28.72
CA THR A 439 3.64 9.23 27.43
C THR A 439 4.18 8.03 26.66
N VAL A 440 5.07 7.22 27.26
CA VAL A 440 5.69 6.07 26.59
C VAL A 440 4.65 5.06 26.14
N VAL A 441 3.69 4.69 27.01
CA VAL A 441 2.65 3.73 26.65
C VAL A 441 1.72 4.30 25.60
N SER A 442 1.32 5.57 25.71
CA SER A 442 0.46 6.22 24.71
C SER A 442 1.16 6.39 23.37
N MET A 443 2.48 6.65 23.37
CA MET A 443 3.29 6.68 22.15
C MET A 443 3.32 5.32 21.46
N ALA A 444 3.57 4.25 22.18
CA ALA A 444 3.56 2.91 21.61
C ALA A 444 2.21 2.56 21.02
N LEU A 445 1.12 2.85 21.75
CA LEU A 445 -0.25 2.58 21.28
C LEU A 445 -0.65 3.46 20.09
N GLY A 446 -0.26 4.74 20.08
CA GLY A 446 -0.50 5.65 18.96
C GLY A 446 0.26 5.23 17.70
N GLY A 447 1.51 4.80 17.83
CA GLY A 447 2.30 4.25 16.74
C GLY A 447 1.66 2.99 16.14
N LEU A 448 1.27 2.03 16.99
CA LEU A 448 0.56 0.82 16.54
C LEU A 448 -0.77 1.14 15.83
N LEU A 449 -1.52 2.09 16.36
CA LEU A 449 -2.78 2.53 15.73
C LEU A 449 -2.50 3.18 14.37
N GLY A 450 -1.48 4.04 14.27
CA GLY A 450 -1.09 4.69 13.02
C GLY A 450 -0.68 3.70 11.94
N ILE A 451 0.13 2.69 12.30
CA ILE A 451 0.50 1.60 11.38
C ILE A 451 -0.75 0.82 10.95
N GLY A 452 -1.62 0.43 11.88
CA GLY A 452 -2.81 -0.34 11.58
C GLY A 452 -3.85 0.39 10.71
N ILE A 453 -3.82 1.73 10.68
CA ILE A 453 -4.69 2.52 9.79
C ILE A 453 -4.07 2.67 8.40
N SER A 454 -2.73 2.65 8.33
CA SER A 454 -1.99 2.86 7.08
C SER A 454 -1.90 1.59 6.22
N TYR A 455 -2.17 0.44 6.83
CA TYR A 455 -2.23 -0.86 6.15
C TYR A 455 -3.53 -0.98 5.37
#